data_6ea0452a41e04d6519a1c7313f3d2116
#
_entry.id   6ea0452a41e04d6519a1c7313f3d2116
#
_cell.length_a   1.000
_cell.length_b   1.000
_cell.length_c   1.000
_cell.angle_alpha   90.00
_cell.angle_beta   90.00
_cell.angle_gamma   90.00
#
_symmetry.space_group_name_H-M   'P 1'
#
loop_
_entity.id
_entity.type
_entity.pdbx_description
1 polymer ?
#
loop_
_entity_poly.entity_id
_entity_poly.type
_entity_poly.pdbx_seq_one_letter_code
_entity_poly.pdbx_strand_id
1 'polypeptide(L)'
;RDRLRSRGLGDVYKRQTYYNINPKFYVSVDCIIFGFDEGELKLLLLKRNFEPAMGKWSLMGGFVQEDESVDAAAKRVLAELTGLENVYMEQVGTFGDLERDPGERVISVAYYALVNVNEYDRELVQQHNAHWTKIDELPQLIFDHPIMISKARELMKHKASYNPIGFNLLPELFTLTQLQNLYEAIYGEPMDKRNFRKRVAEMDFIEKTDLIDKSGSRRGAYLYKFNDKAYRKDPKFKL
;
A
#
# COMPACT_ATOMS: atom_id res chain seq x y z
N ARG A 1 1.81 -36.92 48.69
CA ARG A 1 1.09 -36.71 47.40
C ARG A 1 0.69 -35.26 47.14
N ASP A 2 0.99 -34.27 47.99
CA ASP A 2 0.51 -32.88 47.88
C ASP A 2 1.55 -31.81 47.51
N ARG A 3 2.69 -32.20 46.94
CA ARG A 3 3.75 -31.23 46.56
C ARG A 3 3.77 -30.78 45.08
N LEU A 4 2.85 -31.25 44.26
CA LEU A 4 2.87 -30.93 42.79
C LEU A 4 1.79 -29.94 42.32
N ARG A 5 0.88 -29.49 43.21
CA ARG A 5 -0.24 -28.58 42.80
C ARG A 5 0.02 -27.10 43.05
N SER A 6 1.07 -26.69 43.76
CA SER A 6 1.26 -25.28 44.11
C SER A 6 2.19 -24.47 43.16
N ARG A 7 2.93 -25.15 42.27
CA ARG A 7 3.83 -24.42 41.33
C ARG A 7 3.13 -23.78 40.14
N GLY A 8 2.02 -24.32 39.67
CA GLY A 8 1.33 -23.76 38.49
C GLY A 8 0.50 -22.52 38.73
N LEU A 9 -0.12 -22.40 39.90
CA LEU A 9 -1.00 -21.24 40.19
C LEU A 9 -0.20 -19.97 40.53
N GLY A 10 0.94 -20.08 41.19
CA GLY A 10 1.79 -18.95 41.53
C GLY A 10 2.43 -18.27 40.34
N ASP A 11 2.78 -19.02 39.29
CA ASP A 11 3.36 -18.47 38.06
C ASP A 11 2.30 -17.81 37.16
N VAL A 12 1.07 -18.31 37.17
CA VAL A 12 -0.08 -17.68 36.49
C VAL A 12 -0.44 -16.34 37.13
N TYR A 13 -0.50 -16.30 38.47
CA TYR A 13 -0.76 -15.04 39.20
C TYR A 13 0.37 -14.02 39.03
N LYS A 14 1.65 -14.42 39.00
CA LYS A 14 2.78 -13.53 38.73
C LYS A 14 2.74 -12.97 37.31
N ARG A 15 2.36 -13.77 36.31
CA ARG A 15 2.18 -13.29 34.92
C ARG A 15 1.06 -12.25 34.83
N GLN A 16 -0.12 -12.53 35.42
CA GLN A 16 -1.24 -11.61 35.41
C GLN A 16 -0.90 -10.27 36.08
N THR A 17 -0.18 -10.31 37.22
CA THR A 17 0.28 -9.10 37.92
C THR A 17 1.24 -8.29 37.05
N TYR A 18 2.19 -8.94 36.34
CA TYR A 18 3.17 -8.28 35.50
C TYR A 18 2.52 -7.51 34.34
N TYR A 19 1.56 -8.12 33.65
CA TYR A 19 0.85 -7.42 32.56
C TYR A 19 -0.05 -6.29 33.06
N ASN A 20 -0.63 -6.41 34.24
CA ASN A 20 -1.52 -5.41 34.80
C ASN A 20 -0.82 -4.13 35.32
N ILE A 21 0.48 -4.21 35.62
CA ILE A 21 1.28 -3.04 36.05
C ILE A 21 1.88 -2.25 34.87
N ASN A 22 1.85 -2.82 33.67
CA ASN A 22 2.37 -2.15 32.48
C ASN A 22 1.26 -1.40 31.73
N PRO A 23 1.57 -0.26 31.11
CA PRO A 23 0.61 0.50 30.35
C PRO A 23 0.12 -0.30 29.13
N LYS A 24 -1.14 -0.13 28.78
CA LYS A 24 -1.75 -0.67 27.57
C LYS A 24 -1.97 0.47 26.59
N PHE A 25 -1.66 0.23 25.32
CA PHE A 25 -1.82 1.20 24.25
C PHE A 25 -2.73 0.62 23.17
N TYR A 26 -3.43 1.50 22.48
CA TYR A 26 -4.12 1.11 21.25
C TYR A 26 -3.10 0.85 20.14
N VAL A 27 -3.36 -0.18 19.34
CA VAL A 27 -2.62 -0.46 18.11
C VAL A 27 -3.55 -0.24 16.94
N SER A 28 -3.11 0.57 15.99
CA SER A 28 -3.82 0.80 14.73
C SER A 28 -2.97 0.40 13.53
N VAL A 29 -3.61 0.30 12.38
CA VAL A 29 -2.96 0.24 11.08
C VAL A 29 -3.38 1.46 10.27
N ASP A 30 -2.46 2.00 9.46
CA ASP A 30 -2.73 3.04 8.48
C ASP A 30 -2.29 2.55 7.09
N CYS A 31 -3.21 2.53 6.13
CA CYS A 31 -2.99 2.05 4.78
C CYS A 31 -2.77 3.20 3.80
N ILE A 32 -1.59 3.28 3.21
CA ILE A 32 -1.23 4.20 2.15
C ILE A 32 -1.51 3.52 0.81
N ILE A 33 -2.66 3.78 0.20
CA ILE A 33 -3.13 3.09 -1.00
C ILE A 33 -2.77 3.90 -2.22
N PHE A 34 -1.75 3.44 -2.96
CA PHE A 34 -1.33 4.03 -4.22
C PHE A 34 -2.12 3.44 -5.39
N GLY A 35 -2.50 4.29 -6.31
CA GLY A 35 -3.04 3.94 -7.61
C GLY A 35 -2.34 4.71 -8.73
N PHE A 36 -2.44 4.21 -9.96
CA PHE A 36 -1.89 4.89 -11.13
C PHE A 36 -2.96 5.00 -12.21
N ASP A 37 -3.18 6.23 -12.69
CA ASP A 37 -4.20 6.51 -13.68
C ASP A 37 -3.83 7.78 -14.47
N GLU A 38 -4.11 7.80 -15.77
CA GLU A 38 -3.84 8.92 -16.67
C GLU A 38 -2.39 9.43 -16.64
N GLY A 39 -1.43 8.55 -16.37
CA GLY A 39 0.00 8.89 -16.29
C GLY A 39 0.44 9.48 -14.95
N GLU A 40 -0.44 9.53 -13.95
CA GLU A 40 -0.18 10.13 -12.65
C GLU A 40 -0.33 9.12 -11.50
N LEU A 41 0.55 9.23 -10.52
CA LEU A 41 0.43 8.48 -9.27
C LEU A 41 -0.60 9.18 -8.36
N LYS A 42 -1.57 8.42 -7.90
CA LYS A 42 -2.67 8.88 -7.04
C LYS A 42 -2.62 8.19 -5.69
N LEU A 43 -3.19 8.82 -4.69
CA LEU A 43 -3.35 8.29 -3.35
C LEU A 43 -4.83 8.29 -2.98
N LEU A 44 -5.32 7.20 -2.42
CA LEU A 44 -6.68 7.12 -1.91
C LEU A 44 -6.74 7.72 -0.51
N LEU A 45 -7.50 8.80 -0.34
CA LEU A 45 -7.67 9.52 0.91
C LEU A 45 -9.11 9.47 1.37
N LEU A 46 -9.30 9.42 2.69
CA LEU A 46 -10.58 9.45 3.37
C LEU A 46 -10.85 10.87 3.91
N LYS A 47 -12.04 11.40 3.69
CA LYS A 47 -12.52 12.56 4.43
C LYS A 47 -13.30 12.09 5.66
N ARG A 48 -12.72 12.28 6.85
CA ARG A 48 -13.26 11.74 8.11
C ARG A 48 -14.67 12.25 8.42
N ASN A 49 -15.54 11.36 8.85
CA ASN A 49 -16.89 11.68 9.31
C ASN A 49 -17.07 11.44 10.84
N PHE A 50 -15.96 11.25 11.57
CA PHE A 50 -15.91 10.98 13.01
C PHE A 50 -14.73 11.70 13.68
N GLU A 51 -14.81 11.88 15.00
CA GLU A 51 -13.74 12.45 15.83
C GLU A 51 -12.64 11.40 16.14
N PRO A 52 -11.40 11.81 16.41
CA PRO A 52 -10.90 13.18 16.31
C PRO A 52 -10.71 13.62 14.83
N ALA A 53 -10.70 14.93 14.61
CA ALA A 53 -10.45 15.55 13.30
C ALA A 53 -11.55 15.29 12.24
N MET A 54 -12.84 15.36 12.65
CA MET A 54 -13.98 15.32 11.74
C MET A 54 -13.84 16.33 10.58
N GLY A 55 -14.17 15.92 9.35
CA GLY A 55 -14.09 16.75 8.14
C GLY A 55 -12.67 16.96 7.60
N LYS A 56 -11.64 16.43 8.23
CA LYS A 56 -10.25 16.51 7.76
C LYS A 56 -9.88 15.30 6.90
N TRP A 57 -8.83 15.47 6.10
CA TRP A 57 -8.29 14.41 5.26
C TRP A 57 -7.33 13.49 6.02
N SER A 58 -7.43 12.21 5.74
CA SER A 58 -6.72 11.15 6.45
C SER A 58 -6.35 10.02 5.52
N LEU A 59 -5.33 9.25 5.90
CA LEU A 59 -5.13 7.90 5.39
C LEU A 59 -6.28 7.01 5.86
N MET A 60 -6.41 5.85 5.23
CA MET A 60 -7.33 4.81 5.64
C MET A 60 -6.72 4.00 6.76
N GLY A 61 -7.42 3.88 7.88
CA GLY A 61 -6.90 3.18 9.04
C GLY A 61 -7.97 2.53 9.89
N GLY A 62 -7.54 1.68 10.80
CA GLY A 62 -8.41 1.01 11.76
C GLY A 62 -7.62 0.43 12.92
N PHE A 63 -8.30 0.18 14.03
CA PHE A 63 -7.69 -0.49 15.17
C PHE A 63 -7.55 -1.99 14.92
N VAL A 64 -6.44 -2.57 15.39
CA VAL A 64 -6.22 -4.00 15.42
C VAL A 64 -7.17 -4.63 16.45
N GLN A 65 -7.90 -5.67 16.05
CA GLN A 65 -8.82 -6.39 16.89
C GLN A 65 -8.09 -7.47 17.73
N GLU A 66 -8.73 -7.99 18.76
CA GLU A 66 -8.12 -8.95 19.70
C GLU A 66 -7.78 -10.29 19.05
N ASP A 67 -8.49 -10.67 17.98
CA ASP A 67 -8.41 -11.97 17.31
C ASP A 67 -7.67 -11.93 15.96
N GLU A 68 -7.00 -10.82 15.64
CA GLU A 68 -6.27 -10.68 14.39
C GLU A 68 -4.81 -10.24 14.58
N SER A 69 -3.95 -10.56 13.61
CA SER A 69 -2.61 -10.01 13.53
C SER A 69 -2.63 -8.61 12.91
N VAL A 70 -1.55 -7.85 13.09
CA VAL A 70 -1.39 -6.52 12.48
C VAL A 70 -1.49 -6.58 10.95
N ASP A 71 -0.90 -7.63 10.32
CA ASP A 71 -1.00 -7.85 8.88
C ASP A 71 -2.44 -8.19 8.44
N ALA A 72 -3.18 -8.95 9.26
CA ALA A 72 -4.58 -9.26 9.00
C ALA A 72 -5.46 -8.01 9.12
N ALA A 73 -5.23 -7.18 10.13
CA ALA A 73 -5.91 -5.89 10.29
C ALA A 73 -5.71 -4.97 9.08
N ALA A 74 -4.46 -4.86 8.58
CA ALA A 74 -4.17 -4.05 7.40
C ALA A 74 -4.91 -4.55 6.14
N LYS A 75 -4.95 -5.87 5.92
CA LYS A 75 -5.71 -6.49 4.81
C LYS A 75 -7.21 -6.27 4.97
N ARG A 76 -7.76 -6.45 6.19
CA ARG A 76 -9.18 -6.20 6.48
C ARG A 76 -9.55 -4.76 6.19
N VAL A 77 -8.80 -3.80 6.70
CA VAL A 77 -9.04 -2.35 6.49
C VAL A 77 -9.01 -2.03 5.00
N LEU A 78 -8.06 -2.55 4.23
CA LEU A 78 -8.01 -2.34 2.80
C LEU A 78 -9.24 -2.94 2.10
N ALA A 79 -9.60 -4.18 2.41
CA ALA A 79 -10.74 -4.87 1.79
C ALA A 79 -12.08 -4.18 2.12
N GLU A 80 -12.29 -3.77 3.37
CA GLU A 80 -13.48 -3.03 3.81
C GLU A 80 -13.66 -1.71 3.03
N LEU A 81 -12.57 -1.06 2.66
CA LEU A 81 -12.59 0.26 2.02
C LEU A 81 -12.57 0.23 0.49
N THR A 82 -12.02 -0.82 -0.10
CA THR A 82 -11.84 -0.91 -1.55
C THR A 82 -12.53 -2.10 -2.21
N GLY A 83 -12.99 -3.07 -1.42
CA GLY A 83 -13.54 -4.34 -1.91
C GLY A 83 -12.46 -5.29 -2.47
N LEU A 84 -11.19 -4.92 -2.40
CA LEU A 84 -10.11 -5.70 -3.00
C LEU A 84 -9.48 -6.65 -1.99
N GLU A 85 -9.28 -7.89 -2.44
CA GLU A 85 -8.51 -8.91 -1.75
C GLU A 85 -7.21 -9.21 -2.50
N ASN A 86 -6.22 -9.77 -1.80
CA ASN A 86 -4.95 -10.20 -2.38
C ASN A 86 -4.12 -9.09 -3.07
N VAL A 87 -4.26 -7.87 -2.61
CA VAL A 87 -3.51 -6.71 -3.09
C VAL A 87 -2.07 -6.78 -2.57
N TYR A 88 -1.12 -6.32 -3.40
CA TYR A 88 0.25 -6.13 -2.94
C TYR A 88 0.29 -5.13 -1.80
N MET A 89 0.76 -5.58 -0.64
CA MET A 89 0.94 -4.75 0.55
C MET A 89 2.30 -5.00 1.19
N GLU A 90 2.89 -3.93 1.74
CA GLU A 90 4.15 -4.01 2.46
C GLU A 90 4.16 -3.03 3.64
N GLN A 91 4.72 -3.47 4.75
CA GLN A 91 4.87 -2.64 5.93
C GLN A 91 5.89 -1.52 5.68
N VAL A 92 5.49 -0.28 5.98
CA VAL A 92 6.34 0.91 5.91
C VAL A 92 7.16 1.08 7.19
N GLY A 93 6.51 0.85 8.33
CA GLY A 93 7.12 0.98 9.63
C GLY A 93 6.10 1.26 10.74
N THR A 94 6.63 1.43 11.95
CA THR A 94 5.83 1.74 13.13
C THR A 94 5.99 3.20 13.51
N PHE A 95 4.87 3.84 13.82
CA PHE A 95 4.74 5.25 14.19
C PHE A 95 4.16 5.34 15.59
N GLY A 96 4.94 5.80 16.54
CA GLY A 96 4.58 5.73 17.94
C GLY A 96 5.01 6.97 18.73
N ASP A 97 5.11 8.14 18.11
CA ASP A 97 5.40 9.39 18.82
C ASP A 97 4.29 9.70 19.84
N LEU A 98 4.66 10.32 20.96
CA LEU A 98 3.76 10.50 22.09
C LEU A 98 2.51 11.31 21.74
N GLU A 99 2.65 12.29 20.89
CA GLU A 99 1.60 13.26 20.53
C GLU A 99 1.04 13.02 19.11
N ARG A 100 1.27 11.81 18.53
CA ARG A 100 0.81 11.53 17.17
C ARG A 100 -0.72 11.55 17.01
N ASP A 101 -1.43 11.11 18.03
CA ASP A 101 -2.90 11.10 18.09
C ASP A 101 -3.35 11.90 19.33
N PRO A 102 -4.17 12.96 19.16
CA PRO A 102 -4.61 13.79 20.27
C PRO A 102 -5.69 13.13 21.16
N GLY A 103 -6.28 12.02 20.72
CA GLY A 103 -7.32 11.32 21.47
C GLY A 103 -6.78 10.40 22.54
N GLU A 104 -5.89 9.50 22.14
CA GLU A 104 -5.37 8.46 23.02
C GLU A 104 -3.94 8.06 22.64
N ARG A 105 -3.28 7.31 23.49
CA ARG A 105 -1.97 6.74 23.20
C ARG A 105 -2.10 5.60 22.19
N VAL A 106 -1.84 5.91 20.93
CA VAL A 106 -1.93 4.98 19.81
C VAL A 106 -0.55 4.73 19.21
N ILE A 107 -0.25 3.48 18.89
CA ILE A 107 0.88 3.06 18.07
C ILE A 107 0.31 2.58 16.74
N SER A 108 0.70 3.19 15.64
CA SER A 108 0.25 2.78 14.31
C SER A 108 1.33 2.04 13.53
N VAL A 109 0.94 0.98 12.85
CA VAL A 109 1.76 0.28 11.87
C VAL A 109 1.26 0.66 10.48
N ALA A 110 2.09 1.40 9.75
CA ALA A 110 1.75 1.85 8.40
C ALA A 110 2.11 0.78 7.36
N TYR A 111 1.21 0.59 6.40
CA TYR A 111 1.38 -0.27 5.22
C TYR A 111 1.15 0.54 3.97
N TYR A 112 1.91 0.28 2.91
CA TYR A 112 1.50 0.74 1.60
C TYR A 112 0.94 -0.42 0.77
N ALA A 113 -0.05 -0.09 -0.08
CA ALA A 113 -0.67 -1.00 -1.02
C ALA A 113 -0.62 -0.42 -2.43
N LEU A 114 -0.50 -1.30 -3.43
CA LEU A 114 -0.51 -0.93 -4.85
C LEU A 114 -1.77 -1.50 -5.50
N VAL A 115 -2.63 -0.61 -5.98
CA VAL A 115 -3.97 -0.95 -6.48
C VAL A 115 -4.11 -0.49 -7.92
N ASN A 116 -4.59 -1.39 -8.79
CA ASN A 116 -5.05 -1.00 -10.10
C ASN A 116 -6.37 -0.24 -9.97
N VAL A 117 -6.37 1.04 -10.35
CA VAL A 117 -7.55 1.92 -10.22
C VAL A 117 -8.77 1.48 -11.03
N ASN A 118 -8.65 0.49 -11.91
CA ASN A 118 -9.77 -0.06 -12.68
C ASN A 118 -10.42 -1.28 -12.00
N GLU A 119 -9.85 -1.80 -10.92
CA GLU A 119 -10.27 -3.06 -10.29
C GLU A 119 -10.97 -2.87 -8.93
N TYR A 120 -10.96 -1.66 -8.35
CA TYR A 120 -11.59 -1.40 -7.05
C TYR A 120 -13.11 -1.17 -7.17
N ASP A 121 -13.83 -1.43 -6.09
CA ASP A 121 -15.26 -1.12 -5.98
C ASP A 121 -15.48 0.39 -5.79
N ARG A 122 -15.97 1.07 -6.82
CA ARG A 122 -16.21 2.51 -6.81
C ARG A 122 -17.32 2.94 -5.84
N GLU A 123 -18.36 2.11 -5.68
CA GLU A 123 -19.47 2.42 -4.80
C GLU A 123 -19.01 2.35 -3.34
N LEU A 124 -18.23 1.32 -3.00
CA LEU A 124 -17.68 1.13 -1.67
C LEU A 124 -16.74 2.29 -1.28
N VAL A 125 -15.86 2.71 -2.18
CA VAL A 125 -14.97 3.86 -1.97
C VAL A 125 -15.78 5.15 -1.71
N GLN A 126 -16.87 5.37 -2.46
CA GLN A 126 -17.75 6.52 -2.26
C GLN A 126 -18.52 6.46 -0.94
N GLN A 127 -19.02 5.29 -0.54
CA GLN A 127 -19.72 5.10 0.75
C GLN A 127 -18.81 5.47 1.92
N HIS A 128 -17.53 5.21 1.83
CA HIS A 128 -16.55 5.60 2.83
C HIS A 128 -16.05 7.04 2.69
N ASN A 129 -16.63 7.85 1.79
CA ASN A 129 -16.19 9.23 1.52
C ASN A 129 -14.69 9.31 1.17
N ALA A 130 -14.22 8.34 0.39
CA ALA A 130 -12.85 8.24 -0.05
C ALA A 130 -12.67 8.76 -1.48
N HIS A 131 -11.51 9.36 -1.75
CA HIS A 131 -11.24 10.05 -3.01
C HIS A 131 -9.81 9.82 -3.47
N TRP A 132 -9.64 9.52 -4.74
CA TRP A 132 -8.34 9.51 -5.39
C TRP A 132 -7.82 10.93 -5.58
N THR A 133 -6.66 11.21 -5.04
CA THR A 133 -6.00 12.52 -5.11
C THR A 133 -4.62 12.34 -5.73
N LYS A 134 -4.24 13.23 -6.65
CA LYS A 134 -2.88 13.23 -7.20
C LYS A 134 -1.86 13.45 -6.10
N ILE A 135 -0.75 12.73 -6.16
CA ILE A 135 0.24 12.74 -5.08
C ILE A 135 0.93 14.11 -4.92
N ASP A 136 0.94 14.91 -5.98
CA ASP A 136 1.50 16.26 -5.98
C ASP A 136 0.47 17.36 -5.59
N GLU A 137 -0.80 16.97 -5.40
CA GLU A 137 -1.92 17.85 -5.03
C GLU A 137 -2.56 17.47 -3.69
N LEU A 138 -1.82 16.81 -2.81
CA LEU A 138 -2.36 16.31 -1.54
C LEU A 138 -2.84 17.46 -0.66
N PRO A 139 -4.06 17.38 -0.09
CA PRO A 139 -4.53 18.33 0.89
C PRO A 139 -3.75 18.21 2.21
N GLN A 140 -4.00 19.13 3.12
CA GLN A 140 -3.47 19.00 4.49
C GLN A 140 -4.07 17.76 5.16
N LEU A 141 -3.21 16.83 5.53
CA LEU A 141 -3.57 15.60 6.23
C LEU A 141 -3.42 15.77 7.75
N ILE A 142 -4.17 14.94 8.48
CA ILE A 142 -4.09 14.90 9.95
C ILE A 142 -2.83 14.16 10.42
N PHE A 143 -2.49 14.36 11.67
CA PHE A 143 -1.47 13.62 12.44
C PHE A 143 -0.11 13.57 11.72
N ASP A 144 0.54 12.43 11.81
CA ASP A 144 1.81 12.08 11.17
C ASP A 144 1.66 11.41 9.79
N HIS A 145 0.44 11.42 9.20
CA HIS A 145 0.16 10.83 7.88
C HIS A 145 1.05 11.36 6.75
N PRO A 146 1.40 12.67 6.68
CA PRO A 146 2.35 13.14 5.67
C PRO A 146 3.73 12.47 5.77
N ILE A 147 4.19 12.16 6.99
CA ILE A 147 5.46 11.47 7.23
C ILE A 147 5.36 10.00 6.76
N MET A 148 4.23 9.34 7.04
CA MET A 148 3.97 7.97 6.58
C MET A 148 3.99 7.88 5.06
N ILE A 149 3.34 8.81 4.35
CA ILE A 149 3.32 8.89 2.88
C ILE A 149 4.72 9.09 2.33
N SER A 150 5.50 10.01 2.90
CA SER A 150 6.87 10.26 2.46
C SER A 150 7.73 9.00 2.56
N LYS A 151 7.69 8.31 3.70
CA LYS A 151 8.42 7.04 3.90
C LYS A 151 7.93 5.93 2.96
N ALA A 152 6.62 5.82 2.74
CA ALA A 152 6.06 4.84 1.81
C ALA A 152 6.53 5.10 0.37
N ARG A 153 6.57 6.36 -0.08
CA ARG A 153 7.10 6.73 -1.40
C ARG A 153 8.57 6.36 -1.56
N GLU A 154 9.39 6.65 -0.57
CA GLU A 154 10.82 6.29 -0.58
C GLU A 154 11.02 4.77 -0.67
N LEU A 155 10.27 4.01 0.14
CA LEU A 155 10.31 2.55 0.15
C LEU A 155 9.85 1.98 -1.19
N MET A 156 8.73 2.45 -1.73
CA MET A 156 8.21 2.06 -3.04
C MET A 156 9.23 2.35 -4.15
N LYS A 157 9.82 3.56 -4.17
CA LYS A 157 10.84 3.98 -5.11
C LYS A 157 12.06 3.05 -5.07
N HIS A 158 12.57 2.82 -3.88
CA HIS A 158 13.70 1.92 -3.69
C HIS A 158 13.37 0.51 -4.18
N LYS A 159 12.21 -0.02 -3.80
CA LYS A 159 11.81 -1.38 -4.18
C LYS A 159 11.53 -1.53 -5.66
N ALA A 160 10.94 -0.51 -6.29
CA ALA A 160 10.68 -0.48 -7.73
C ALA A 160 11.96 -0.50 -8.60
N SER A 161 13.13 -0.21 -8.03
CA SER A 161 14.41 -0.27 -8.77
C SER A 161 14.95 -1.69 -8.97
N TYR A 162 14.52 -2.66 -8.14
CA TYR A 162 15.03 -4.04 -8.21
C TYR A 162 13.93 -5.11 -8.16
N ASN A 163 12.66 -4.71 -7.98
CA ASN A 163 11.49 -5.59 -8.01
C ASN A 163 10.41 -5.01 -8.93
N PRO A 164 9.67 -5.85 -9.66
CA PRO A 164 8.64 -5.43 -10.60
C PRO A 164 7.32 -5.05 -9.91
N ILE A 165 7.38 -4.39 -8.76
CA ILE A 165 6.18 -4.04 -7.98
C ILE A 165 5.23 -3.09 -8.72
N GLY A 166 5.74 -2.28 -9.65
CA GLY A 166 4.95 -1.35 -10.43
C GLY A 166 3.86 -2.03 -11.28
N PHE A 167 4.05 -3.30 -11.66
CA PHE A 167 3.04 -4.03 -12.43
C PHE A 167 1.73 -4.23 -11.68
N ASN A 168 1.73 -4.15 -10.33
CA ASN A 168 0.49 -4.16 -9.54
C ASN A 168 -0.37 -2.90 -9.72
N LEU A 169 0.18 -1.86 -10.32
CA LEU A 169 -0.51 -0.60 -10.63
C LEU A 169 -1.02 -0.53 -12.07
N LEU A 170 -0.64 -1.49 -12.91
CA LEU A 170 -1.03 -1.55 -14.32
C LEU A 170 -2.15 -2.56 -14.55
N PRO A 171 -2.96 -2.38 -15.60
CA PRO A 171 -3.84 -3.44 -16.09
C PRO A 171 -3.02 -4.64 -16.57
N GLU A 172 -3.65 -5.81 -16.67
CA GLU A 172 -3.02 -7.05 -17.16
C GLU A 172 -2.32 -6.85 -18.53
N LEU A 173 -2.95 -6.07 -19.41
CA LEU A 173 -2.41 -5.69 -20.71
C LEU A 173 -2.10 -4.19 -20.71
N PHE A 174 -0.86 -3.85 -21.00
CA PHE A 174 -0.37 -2.46 -20.98
C PHE A 174 0.53 -2.16 -22.18
N THR A 175 0.66 -0.90 -22.53
CA THR A 175 1.63 -0.42 -23.51
C THR A 175 2.96 -0.09 -22.84
N LEU A 176 4.07 -0.11 -23.60
CA LEU A 176 5.38 0.34 -23.06
C LEU A 176 5.38 1.82 -22.67
N THR A 177 4.47 2.62 -23.22
CA THR A 177 4.31 4.02 -22.84
C THR A 177 3.65 4.12 -21.45
N GLN A 178 2.63 3.32 -21.16
CA GLN A 178 2.02 3.27 -19.84
C GLN A 178 3.03 2.78 -18.79
N LEU A 179 3.82 1.75 -19.11
CA LEU A 179 4.87 1.26 -18.22
C LEU A 179 5.94 2.34 -17.96
N GLN A 180 6.39 3.06 -18.99
CA GLN A 180 7.35 4.16 -18.83
C GLN A 180 6.78 5.27 -17.95
N ASN A 181 5.57 5.76 -18.26
CA ASN A 181 4.91 6.81 -17.49
C ASN A 181 4.72 6.42 -16.02
N LEU A 182 4.40 5.15 -15.74
CA LEU A 182 4.31 4.64 -14.38
C LEU A 182 5.64 4.77 -13.63
N TYR A 183 6.74 4.32 -14.23
CA TYR A 183 8.04 4.41 -13.57
C TYR A 183 8.55 5.85 -13.45
N GLU A 184 8.25 6.71 -14.43
CA GLU A 184 8.48 8.16 -14.32
C GLU A 184 7.70 8.76 -13.14
N ALA A 185 6.43 8.37 -12.96
CA ALA A 185 5.61 8.81 -11.82
C ALA A 185 6.14 8.28 -10.47
N ILE A 186 6.61 7.02 -10.41
CA ILE A 186 7.21 6.43 -9.21
C ILE A 186 8.51 7.16 -8.85
N TYR A 187 9.39 7.40 -9.81
CA TYR A 187 10.69 8.04 -9.56
C TYR A 187 10.59 9.57 -9.44
N GLY A 188 9.53 10.18 -10.00
CA GLY A 188 9.33 11.62 -10.02
C GLY A 188 10.30 12.35 -10.97
N GLU A 189 10.82 11.64 -11.97
CA GLU A 189 11.75 12.17 -12.98
C GLU A 189 11.54 11.49 -14.33
N PRO A 190 11.75 12.21 -15.45
CA PRO A 190 11.58 11.65 -16.78
C PRO A 190 12.68 10.60 -17.10
N MET A 191 12.32 9.59 -17.86
CA MET A 191 13.21 8.53 -18.31
C MET A 191 13.51 8.66 -19.81
N ASP A 192 14.77 8.44 -20.20
CA ASP A 192 15.11 8.38 -21.63
C ASP A 192 14.40 7.21 -22.30
N LYS A 193 13.53 7.52 -23.25
CA LYS A 193 12.65 6.56 -23.93
C LYS A 193 13.41 5.43 -24.63
N ARG A 194 14.60 5.72 -25.21
CA ARG A 194 15.41 4.74 -25.94
C ARG A 194 16.05 3.75 -24.96
N ASN A 195 16.63 4.27 -23.89
CA ASN A 195 17.25 3.46 -22.85
C ASN A 195 16.21 2.60 -22.12
N PHE A 196 15.05 3.18 -21.80
CA PHE A 196 13.94 2.45 -21.20
C PHE A 196 13.51 1.26 -22.06
N ARG A 197 13.25 1.48 -23.36
CA ARG A 197 12.86 0.41 -24.29
C ARG A 197 13.92 -0.66 -24.45
N LYS A 198 15.20 -0.27 -24.44
CA LYS A 198 16.33 -1.23 -24.50
C LYS A 198 16.33 -2.13 -23.26
N ARG A 199 16.19 -1.55 -22.07
CA ARG A 199 16.13 -2.33 -20.81
C ARG A 199 14.93 -3.28 -20.78
N VAL A 200 13.75 -2.80 -21.17
CA VAL A 200 12.54 -3.64 -21.23
C VAL A 200 12.70 -4.80 -22.21
N ALA A 201 13.36 -4.58 -23.37
CA ALA A 201 13.61 -5.63 -24.34
C ALA A 201 14.58 -6.73 -23.85
N GLU A 202 15.34 -6.47 -22.79
CA GLU A 202 16.24 -7.44 -22.14
C GLU A 202 15.52 -8.26 -21.04
N MET A 203 14.22 -8.00 -20.80
CA MET A 203 13.41 -8.64 -19.76
C MET A 203 12.47 -9.68 -20.37
N ASP A 204 12.82 -10.95 -20.30
CA ASP A 204 12.03 -12.05 -20.88
C ASP A 204 10.64 -12.24 -20.24
N PHE A 205 10.41 -11.66 -19.06
CA PHE A 205 9.12 -11.71 -18.37
C PHE A 205 8.15 -10.58 -18.77
N ILE A 206 8.53 -9.69 -19.68
CA ILE A 206 7.65 -8.71 -20.32
C ILE A 206 7.35 -9.19 -21.73
N GLU A 207 6.24 -9.90 -21.87
CA GLU A 207 5.87 -10.55 -23.13
C GLU A 207 5.07 -9.60 -24.02
N LYS A 208 5.52 -9.44 -25.28
CA LYS A 208 4.76 -8.75 -26.30
C LYS A 208 3.61 -9.65 -26.77
N THR A 209 2.42 -9.07 -26.89
CA THR A 209 1.24 -9.76 -27.47
C THR A 209 0.99 -9.34 -28.92
N ASP A 210 0.07 -10.03 -29.60
CA ASP A 210 -0.39 -9.65 -30.94
C ASP A 210 -1.48 -8.57 -30.92
N LEU A 211 -1.89 -8.13 -29.72
CA LEU A 211 -2.93 -7.12 -29.52
C LEU A 211 -2.35 -5.72 -29.67
N ILE A 212 -3.18 -4.82 -30.23
CA ILE A 212 -2.81 -3.42 -30.47
C ILE A 212 -3.86 -2.52 -29.84
N ASP A 213 -3.42 -1.66 -28.94
CA ASP A 213 -4.22 -0.54 -28.44
C ASP A 213 -4.20 0.61 -29.45
N LYS A 214 -5.40 1.03 -29.89
CA LYS A 214 -5.60 2.15 -30.84
C LYS A 214 -6.21 3.38 -30.18
N SER A 215 -6.39 3.39 -28.87
CA SER A 215 -7.01 4.51 -28.15
C SER A 215 -6.18 5.80 -28.23
N GLY A 216 -4.86 5.67 -28.17
CA GLY A 216 -3.95 6.82 -28.10
C GLY A 216 -3.34 7.27 -29.44
N SER A 217 -3.43 6.46 -30.51
CA SER A 217 -2.88 6.85 -31.82
C SER A 217 -3.44 6.04 -32.98
N ARG A 218 -3.47 6.64 -34.21
CA ARG A 218 -3.97 5.98 -35.42
C ARG A 218 -3.18 4.70 -35.76
N ARG A 219 -1.88 4.64 -35.49
CA ARG A 219 -1.04 3.44 -35.73
C ARG A 219 -1.18 2.40 -34.65
N GLY A 220 -1.65 2.79 -33.46
CA GLY A 220 -1.76 1.95 -32.28
C GLY A 220 -0.40 1.65 -31.65
N ALA A 221 -0.45 1.02 -30.46
CA ALA A 221 0.70 0.54 -29.72
C ALA A 221 0.50 -0.95 -29.38
N TYR A 222 1.53 -1.76 -29.49
CA TYR A 222 1.44 -3.15 -29.04
C TYR A 222 1.20 -3.21 -27.54
N LEU A 223 0.37 -4.18 -27.15
CA LEU A 223 0.13 -4.52 -25.76
C LEU A 223 1.14 -5.57 -25.29
N TYR A 224 1.53 -5.44 -24.04
CA TYR A 224 2.45 -6.32 -23.34
C TYR A 224 1.77 -6.85 -22.07
N LYS A 225 2.24 -7.97 -21.56
CA LYS A 225 1.83 -8.53 -20.28
C LYS A 225 3.03 -8.91 -19.43
N PHE A 226 2.86 -8.88 -18.11
CA PHE A 226 3.84 -9.39 -17.17
C PHE A 226 3.66 -10.90 -16.98
N ASN A 227 4.75 -11.67 -17.12
CA ASN A 227 4.77 -13.10 -16.87
C ASN A 227 5.46 -13.41 -15.54
N ASP A 228 4.67 -13.57 -14.47
CA ASP A 228 5.16 -13.88 -13.13
C ASP A 228 5.95 -15.20 -13.07
N LYS A 229 5.57 -16.21 -13.85
CA LYS A 229 6.29 -17.49 -13.91
C LYS A 229 7.67 -17.35 -14.52
N ALA A 230 7.80 -16.53 -15.57
CA ALA A 230 9.09 -16.24 -16.19
C ALA A 230 9.96 -15.40 -15.24
N TYR A 231 9.40 -14.39 -14.58
CA TYR A 231 10.10 -13.59 -13.58
C TYR A 231 10.64 -14.44 -12.42
N ARG A 232 9.82 -15.34 -11.84
CA ARG A 232 10.26 -16.22 -10.74
C ARG A 232 11.38 -17.18 -11.13
N LYS A 233 11.48 -17.51 -12.42
CA LYS A 233 12.53 -18.39 -12.94
C LYS A 233 13.87 -17.67 -13.08
N ASP A 234 13.87 -16.41 -13.49
CA ASP A 234 15.06 -15.55 -13.61
C ASP A 234 14.72 -14.11 -13.15
N PRO A 235 14.82 -13.82 -11.84
CA PRO A 235 14.35 -12.55 -11.25
C PRO A 235 15.35 -11.41 -11.50
N LYS A 236 15.67 -11.11 -12.77
CA LYS A 236 16.54 -10.01 -13.13
C LYS A 236 15.75 -8.79 -13.56
N PHE A 237 15.24 -8.05 -12.58
CA PHE A 237 14.55 -6.79 -12.82
C PHE A 237 15.50 -5.60 -12.63
N LYS A 238 15.55 -4.69 -13.60
CA LYS A 238 16.36 -3.47 -13.54
C LYS A 238 15.79 -2.42 -14.51
N LEU A 239 15.01 -1.49 -13.99
CA LEU A 239 14.53 -0.30 -14.71
C LEU A 239 15.21 0.98 -14.25
#